data_4933af9c425fb1380d57e61c07faff6d
#
_entry.id   4933af9c425fb1380d57e61c07faff6d
#
_cell.length_a   1.000
_cell.length_b   1.000
_cell.length_c   1.000
_cell.angle_alpha   90.00
_cell.angle_beta   90.00
_cell.angle_gamma   90.00
#
_symmetry.space_group_name_H-M   'P 1'
#
loop_
_entity.id
_entity.type
_entity.pdbx_description
1 polymer ?
#
loop_
_entity_poly.entity_id
_entity_poly.type
_entity_poly.pdbx_seq_one_letter_code
_entity_poly.pdbx_strand_id
1 'polypeptide(L)'
;MKPASLHRRILFPLLLCGGLLFALLFWYFSPFFSPGENRRFSAYVEERFHSEVTSSAITLHYTLADPASRGIAPGTASFGTVSIPYRTSYDALLQSAETTLTSFHRNRLSAENQITLDLLLYELDCEKMPGSTSLLAEPLGPSLGIQAQLPILLAEYPFRTQQDIADYLHLLQDLPRYFSDLIALEQEKSRQGVFQNDLAVDGIIRQCSAFLADADTPESHLLHTVFQNKLQASSLFSEAERNFCLQTHKKLLTSCVFPAYRSLSDALSSLRGKGTQNAGGLSRQEDGLSYYAYLLRSRVGVNASPEELTRLLTQQLADQCAEMQIILDQNPSLSLSEQALVLPFSTPEEMLADLQNAVSEDFP
;
A
#
# COMPACT_ATOMS: atom_id res chain seq x y z
N MET A 1 -54.84 56.18 40.89
CA MET A 1 -53.47 55.56 41.02
C MET A 1 -53.49 54.22 40.27
N LYS A 2 -52.66 54.05 39.32
CA LYS A 2 -52.65 52.95 38.37
C LYS A 2 -52.10 51.63 38.95
N PRO A 3 -52.74 50.45 38.73
CA PRO A 3 -52.21 49.15 39.15
C PRO A 3 -51.26 48.57 38.07
N ALA A 4 -50.12 49.22 37.87
CA ALA A 4 -49.14 48.79 36.82
C ALA A 4 -47.88 48.12 37.39
N SER A 5 -47.77 47.90 38.71
CA SER A 5 -46.53 47.43 39.33
C SER A 5 -46.52 45.93 39.72
N LEU A 6 -47.69 45.29 39.82
CA LEU A 6 -47.70 43.89 40.27
C LEU A 6 -47.37 42.87 39.17
N HIS A 7 -47.82 43.12 37.94
CA HIS A 7 -47.48 42.24 36.78
C HIS A 7 -45.99 42.25 36.44
N ARG A 8 -45.34 43.37 36.59
CA ARG A 8 -43.91 43.52 36.32
C ARG A 8 -43.01 42.82 37.35
N ARG A 9 -43.53 42.68 38.59
CA ARG A 9 -42.78 42.05 39.69
C ARG A 9 -42.87 40.52 39.65
N ILE A 10 -43.85 39.94 38.96
CA ILE A 10 -44.02 38.48 38.82
C ILE A 10 -43.53 38.01 37.45
N LEU A 11 -43.68 38.79 36.37
CA LEU A 11 -43.21 38.41 35.02
C LEU A 11 -41.68 38.38 34.89
N PHE A 12 -40.98 39.30 35.55
CA PHE A 12 -39.52 39.39 35.47
C PHE A 12 -38.79 38.17 36.08
N PRO A 13 -39.13 37.69 37.32
CA PRO A 13 -38.50 36.48 37.83
C PRO A 13 -38.94 35.22 37.08
N LEU A 14 -40.17 35.13 36.52
CA LEU A 14 -40.62 34.02 35.69
C LEU A 14 -39.83 33.90 34.35
N LEU A 15 -39.58 35.05 33.72
CA LEU A 15 -38.73 35.12 32.53
C LEU A 15 -37.27 34.76 32.83
N LEU A 16 -36.75 35.17 33.98
CA LEU A 16 -35.41 34.86 34.43
C LEU A 16 -35.24 33.37 34.76
N CYS A 17 -36.22 32.77 35.44
CA CYS A 17 -36.24 31.34 35.71
C CYS A 17 -36.45 30.51 34.45
N GLY A 18 -37.29 30.96 33.50
CA GLY A 18 -37.45 30.33 32.17
C GLY A 18 -36.19 30.39 31.35
N GLY A 19 -35.49 31.53 31.34
CA GLY A 19 -34.21 31.71 30.68
C GLY A 19 -33.08 30.84 31.28
N LEU A 20 -33.04 30.73 32.62
CA LEU A 20 -32.10 29.85 33.32
C LEU A 20 -32.40 28.38 33.06
N LEU A 21 -33.68 27.98 33.08
CA LEU A 21 -34.10 26.60 32.76
C LEU A 21 -33.78 26.25 31.31
N PHE A 22 -34.00 27.19 30.37
CA PHE A 22 -33.63 27.02 28.97
C PHE A 22 -32.12 26.93 28.77
N ALA A 23 -31.35 27.77 29.48
CA ALA A 23 -29.88 27.73 29.44
C ALA A 23 -29.35 26.42 30.05
N LEU A 24 -29.94 25.91 31.14
CA LEU A 24 -29.59 24.63 31.76
C LEU A 24 -29.99 23.44 30.85
N LEU A 25 -31.16 23.49 30.24
CA LEU A 25 -31.57 22.47 29.24
C LEU A 25 -30.69 22.52 27.99
N PHE A 26 -30.38 23.71 27.49
CA PHE A 26 -29.50 23.88 26.36
C PHE A 26 -28.09 23.40 26.69
N TRP A 27 -27.55 23.68 27.89
CA TRP A 27 -26.28 23.18 28.37
C TRP A 27 -26.31 21.65 28.58
N TYR A 28 -27.40 21.09 29.12
CA TYR A 28 -27.60 19.65 29.31
C TYR A 28 -27.76 18.90 27.99
N PHE A 29 -28.47 19.46 27.01
CA PHE A 29 -28.66 18.87 25.69
C PHE A 29 -27.62 19.30 24.66
N SER A 30 -26.78 20.29 24.93
CA SER A 30 -25.66 20.73 24.07
C SER A 30 -24.72 19.60 23.67
N PRO A 31 -24.40 18.62 24.54
CA PRO A 31 -23.63 17.44 24.12
C PRO A 31 -24.33 16.57 23.08
N PHE A 32 -25.69 16.57 23.08
CA PHE A 32 -26.47 15.82 22.07
C PHE A 32 -26.60 16.59 20.75
N PHE A 33 -26.37 17.90 20.76
CA PHE A 33 -26.34 18.76 19.60
C PHE A 33 -24.90 19.19 19.29
N SER A 34 -23.97 18.26 19.23
CA SER A 34 -22.61 18.53 18.79
C SER A 34 -22.46 18.17 17.30
N PRO A 35 -23.00 18.97 16.36
CA PRO A 35 -22.62 18.83 14.96
C PRO A 35 -21.12 19.03 14.77
N GLY A 36 -20.44 19.53 15.82
CA GLY A 36 -19.01 19.73 15.86
C GLY A 36 -18.16 18.47 15.81
N GLU A 37 -18.49 17.43 16.59
CA GLU A 37 -17.64 16.24 16.70
C GLU A 37 -17.61 15.45 15.40
N ASN A 38 -18.80 15.16 14.84
CA ASN A 38 -18.89 14.43 13.58
C ASN A 38 -18.26 15.22 12.43
N ARG A 39 -18.48 16.55 12.38
CA ARG A 39 -17.86 17.41 11.37
C ARG A 39 -16.35 17.49 11.53
N ARG A 40 -15.87 17.60 12.78
CA ARG A 40 -14.42 17.62 13.09
C ARG A 40 -13.76 16.32 12.66
N PHE A 41 -14.41 15.18 12.91
CA PHE A 41 -13.92 13.87 12.49
C PHE A 41 -13.87 13.74 10.96
N SER A 42 -14.94 14.11 10.26
CA SER A 42 -14.99 14.07 8.79
C SER A 42 -13.90 14.97 8.17
N ALA A 43 -13.66 16.15 8.76
CA ALA A 43 -12.58 17.03 8.29
C ALA A 43 -11.19 16.40 8.50
N TYR A 44 -10.97 15.73 9.62
CA TYR A 44 -9.73 14.99 9.89
C TYR A 44 -9.52 13.83 8.90
N VAL A 45 -10.58 13.08 8.59
CA VAL A 45 -10.52 11.98 7.62
C VAL A 45 -10.17 12.52 6.22
N GLU A 46 -10.76 13.63 5.81
CA GLU A 46 -10.48 14.27 4.52
C GLU A 46 -9.02 14.79 4.46
N GLU A 47 -8.54 15.43 5.53
CA GLU A 47 -7.16 15.90 5.63
C GLU A 47 -6.16 14.73 5.59
N ARG A 48 -6.45 13.64 6.33
CA ARG A 48 -5.63 12.42 6.30
C ARG A 48 -5.61 11.80 4.90
N PHE A 49 -6.77 11.67 4.26
CA PHE A 49 -6.86 11.18 2.89
C PHE A 49 -6.03 12.03 1.93
N HIS A 50 -6.16 13.36 2.03
CA HIS A 50 -5.39 14.27 1.20
C HIS A 50 -3.87 14.12 1.42
N SER A 51 -3.44 14.05 2.68
CA SER A 51 -2.04 13.83 3.04
C SER A 51 -1.51 12.49 2.50
N GLU A 52 -2.30 11.43 2.63
CA GLU A 52 -1.93 10.08 2.17
C GLU A 52 -1.78 10.03 0.65
N VAL A 53 -2.78 10.48 -0.09
CA VAL A 53 -2.73 10.41 -1.57
C VAL A 53 -1.67 11.33 -2.18
N THR A 54 -1.28 12.40 -1.48
CA THR A 54 -0.22 13.30 -1.93
C THR A 54 1.19 12.91 -1.44
N SER A 55 1.29 11.85 -0.64
CA SER A 55 2.57 11.38 -0.09
C SER A 55 3.58 10.97 -1.15
N SER A 56 3.10 10.46 -2.28
CA SER A 56 3.92 10.22 -3.47
C SER A 56 3.10 10.40 -4.75
N ALA A 57 3.77 10.75 -5.84
CA ALA A 57 3.13 10.88 -7.15
C ALA A 57 2.52 9.54 -7.63
N ILE A 58 3.14 8.42 -7.28
CA ILE A 58 2.63 7.08 -7.61
C ILE A 58 1.32 6.83 -6.85
N THR A 59 1.30 7.06 -5.55
CA THR A 59 0.09 6.92 -4.74
C THR A 59 -1.05 7.77 -5.30
N LEU A 60 -0.79 9.06 -5.57
CA LEU A 60 -1.75 9.97 -6.15
C LEU A 60 -2.29 9.44 -7.49
N HIS A 61 -1.39 9.04 -8.38
CA HIS A 61 -1.72 8.61 -9.74
C HIS A 61 -2.58 7.34 -9.79
N TYR A 62 -2.31 6.38 -8.90
CA TYR A 62 -3.07 5.12 -8.83
C TYR A 62 -4.34 5.22 -7.99
N THR A 63 -4.42 6.19 -7.08
CA THR A 63 -5.60 6.37 -6.21
C THR A 63 -6.67 7.25 -6.88
N LEU A 64 -6.27 8.30 -7.58
CA LEU A 64 -7.19 9.27 -8.17
C LEU A 64 -7.00 9.39 -9.68
N ALA A 65 -8.08 9.15 -10.42
CA ALA A 65 -8.09 9.36 -11.87
C ALA A 65 -8.09 10.85 -12.27
N ASP A 66 -8.69 11.70 -11.44
CA ASP A 66 -8.77 13.15 -11.63
C ASP A 66 -8.52 13.88 -10.28
N PRO A 67 -7.24 14.09 -9.91
CA PRO A 67 -6.88 14.81 -8.69
C PRO A 67 -7.40 16.26 -8.67
N ALA A 68 -7.46 16.91 -9.84
CA ALA A 68 -7.88 18.30 -9.94
C ALA A 68 -9.34 18.50 -9.52
N SER A 69 -10.22 17.53 -9.77
CA SER A 69 -11.63 17.57 -9.33
C SER A 69 -11.76 17.57 -7.78
N ARG A 70 -10.72 17.14 -7.07
CA ARG A 70 -10.61 17.16 -5.60
C ARG A 70 -9.79 18.35 -5.09
N GLY A 71 -9.40 19.29 -5.97
CA GLY A 71 -8.53 20.42 -5.59
C GLY A 71 -7.09 20.03 -5.25
N ILE A 72 -6.65 18.83 -5.66
CA ILE A 72 -5.30 18.33 -5.42
C ILE A 72 -4.43 18.71 -6.61
N ALA A 73 -3.41 19.53 -6.34
CA ALA A 73 -2.38 19.84 -7.33
C ALA A 73 -1.33 18.72 -7.37
N PRO A 74 -0.86 18.31 -8.56
CA PRO A 74 0.23 17.37 -8.66
C PRO A 74 1.50 17.95 -8.03
N GLY A 75 2.15 17.15 -7.19
CA GLY A 75 3.49 17.44 -6.65
C GLY A 75 4.58 17.01 -7.63
N THR A 76 5.85 17.16 -7.22
CA THR A 76 6.98 16.59 -7.98
C THR A 76 6.93 15.07 -7.89
N ALA A 77 6.96 14.40 -9.03
CA ALA A 77 6.94 12.94 -9.09
C ALA A 77 8.22 12.36 -8.47
N SER A 78 8.06 11.47 -7.48
CA SER A 78 9.17 10.78 -6.81
C SER A 78 8.70 9.44 -6.25
N PHE A 79 9.64 8.50 -6.03
CA PHE A 79 9.36 7.23 -5.36
C PHE A 79 9.25 7.33 -3.83
N GLY A 80 9.37 8.54 -3.28
CA GLY A 80 9.46 8.72 -1.84
C GLY A 80 10.85 8.38 -1.29
N THR A 81 10.95 8.07 -0.01
CA THR A 81 12.23 7.83 0.69
C THR A 81 12.21 6.49 1.41
N VAL A 82 13.29 5.74 1.28
CA VAL A 82 13.53 4.50 2.00
C VAL A 82 14.75 4.69 2.89
N SER A 83 14.54 4.99 4.18
CA SER A 83 15.66 5.18 5.10
C SER A 83 15.24 4.93 6.56
N ILE A 84 16.20 4.61 7.42
CA ILE A 84 15.95 4.45 8.86
C ILE A 84 15.44 5.75 9.51
N PRO A 85 16.02 6.96 9.23
CA PRO A 85 15.47 8.20 9.74
C PRO A 85 14.02 8.45 9.30
N TYR A 86 13.66 8.07 8.07
CA TYR A 86 12.27 8.13 7.60
C TYR A 86 11.36 7.23 8.46
N ARG A 87 11.78 6.02 8.77
CA ARG A 87 10.98 5.11 9.63
C ARG A 87 10.72 5.71 11.01
N THR A 88 11.74 6.29 11.65
CA THR A 88 11.57 6.96 12.94
C THR A 88 10.56 8.11 12.87
N SER A 89 10.62 8.91 11.79
CA SER A 89 9.64 9.98 11.55
C SER A 89 8.24 9.44 11.33
N TYR A 90 8.12 8.33 10.62
CA TYR A 90 6.84 7.67 10.37
C TYR A 90 6.21 7.13 11.65
N ASP A 91 6.97 6.50 12.53
CA ASP A 91 6.49 6.04 13.83
C ASP A 91 5.96 7.20 14.71
N ALA A 92 6.60 8.37 14.65
CA ALA A 92 6.10 9.57 15.31
C ALA A 92 4.78 10.08 14.71
N LEU A 93 4.62 9.98 13.39
CA LEU A 93 3.34 10.30 12.70
C LEU A 93 2.23 9.35 13.10
N LEU A 94 2.49 8.03 13.19
CA LEU A 94 1.52 7.04 13.66
C LEU A 94 1.06 7.35 15.09
N GLN A 95 1.99 7.69 15.99
CA GLN A 95 1.65 8.05 17.37
C GLN A 95 0.83 9.34 17.45
N SER A 96 1.13 10.34 16.63
CA SER A 96 0.35 11.57 16.54
C SER A 96 -1.07 11.31 16.02
N ALA A 97 -1.19 10.48 14.98
CA ALA A 97 -2.48 10.08 14.41
C ALA A 97 -3.32 9.31 15.43
N GLU A 98 -2.73 8.38 16.20
CA GLU A 98 -3.41 7.65 17.27
C GLU A 98 -3.92 8.59 18.36
N THR A 99 -3.07 9.52 18.80
CA THR A 99 -3.46 10.53 19.81
C THR A 99 -4.66 11.34 19.33
N THR A 100 -4.67 11.71 18.06
CA THR A 100 -5.76 12.48 17.46
C THR A 100 -7.04 11.63 17.36
N LEU A 101 -6.94 10.40 16.83
CA LEU A 101 -8.10 9.51 16.67
C LEU A 101 -8.72 9.11 18.01
N THR A 102 -7.91 8.82 19.03
CA THR A 102 -8.39 8.49 20.37
C THR A 102 -9.04 9.69 21.09
N SER A 103 -8.80 10.92 20.63
CA SER A 103 -9.46 12.12 21.14
C SER A 103 -10.93 12.25 20.71
N PHE A 104 -11.37 11.50 19.70
CA PHE A 104 -12.75 11.54 19.24
C PHE A 104 -13.65 10.65 20.11
N HIS A 105 -14.81 11.16 20.46
CA HIS A 105 -15.81 10.41 21.24
C HIS A 105 -16.68 9.59 20.29
N ARG A 106 -16.39 8.29 20.17
CA ARG A 106 -17.07 7.36 19.27
C ARG A 106 -18.61 7.48 19.30
N ASN A 107 -19.20 7.57 20.50
CA ASN A 107 -20.66 7.66 20.68
C ASN A 107 -21.28 8.99 20.21
N ARG A 108 -20.48 9.98 19.84
CA ARG A 108 -20.93 11.27 19.27
C ARG A 108 -20.78 11.33 17.76
N LEU A 109 -20.28 10.27 17.14
CA LEU A 109 -20.13 10.14 15.70
C LEU A 109 -21.37 9.47 15.10
N SER A 110 -21.62 9.72 13.82
CA SER A 110 -22.59 8.95 13.03
C SER A 110 -22.17 7.48 12.94
N ALA A 111 -23.10 6.58 12.65
CA ALA A 111 -22.81 5.15 12.53
C ALA A 111 -21.69 4.87 11.50
N GLU A 112 -21.69 5.56 10.38
CA GLU A 112 -20.65 5.48 9.36
C GLU A 112 -19.29 5.94 9.90
N ASN A 113 -19.25 7.10 10.56
CA ASN A 113 -18.01 7.62 11.13
C ASN A 113 -17.49 6.80 12.32
N GLN A 114 -18.37 6.08 13.05
CA GLN A 114 -17.94 5.12 14.07
C GLN A 114 -17.16 3.96 13.45
N ILE A 115 -17.66 3.41 12.33
CA ILE A 115 -16.97 2.35 11.59
C ILE A 115 -15.64 2.87 11.05
N THR A 116 -15.62 4.07 10.46
CA THR A 116 -14.40 4.70 9.96
C THR A 116 -13.36 4.92 11.06
N LEU A 117 -13.79 5.38 12.25
CA LEU A 117 -12.89 5.53 13.40
C LEU A 117 -12.30 4.19 13.84
N ASP A 118 -13.14 3.16 13.96
CA ASP A 118 -12.72 1.82 14.36
C ASP A 118 -11.72 1.22 13.36
N LEU A 119 -11.97 1.40 12.06
CA LEU A 119 -11.06 0.96 10.98
C LEU A 119 -9.73 1.70 11.00
N LEU A 120 -9.73 3.02 11.16
CA LEU A 120 -8.50 3.82 11.22
C LEU A 120 -7.65 3.46 12.46
N LEU A 121 -8.29 3.23 13.61
CA LEU A 121 -7.57 2.77 14.82
C LEU A 121 -7.00 1.37 14.63
N TYR A 122 -7.73 0.46 13.99
CA TYR A 122 -7.25 -0.88 13.66
C TYR A 122 -6.06 -0.82 12.67
N GLU A 123 -6.16 -0.01 11.62
CA GLU A 123 -5.08 0.20 10.66
C GLU A 123 -3.81 0.71 11.35
N LEU A 124 -3.93 1.75 12.18
CA LEU A 124 -2.80 2.26 12.96
C LEU A 124 -2.17 1.20 13.86
N ASP A 125 -2.98 0.37 14.53
CA ASP A 125 -2.46 -0.72 15.33
C ASP A 125 -1.74 -1.78 14.49
N CYS A 126 -2.26 -2.07 13.30
CA CYS A 126 -1.60 -2.95 12.33
C CYS A 126 -0.27 -2.40 11.81
N GLU A 127 -0.13 -1.08 11.68
CA GLU A 127 1.10 -0.46 11.18
C GLU A 127 2.19 -0.29 12.23
N LYS A 128 1.86 -0.38 13.50
CA LYS A 128 2.84 -0.29 14.60
C LYS A 128 3.79 -1.48 14.57
N MET A 129 4.95 -1.25 13.99
CA MET A 129 6.04 -2.21 14.00
C MET A 129 6.84 -2.08 15.31
N PRO A 130 7.23 -3.18 15.97
CA PRO A 130 8.15 -3.10 17.10
C PRO A 130 9.44 -2.38 16.70
N GLY A 131 9.88 -1.38 17.48
CA GLY A 131 10.97 -0.47 17.09
C GLY A 131 12.30 -1.14 16.75
N SER A 132 12.65 -2.25 17.45
CA SER A 132 13.84 -3.06 17.20
C SER A 132 13.77 -3.86 15.89
N THR A 133 12.58 -4.05 15.30
CA THR A 133 12.36 -4.93 14.15
C THR A 133 12.34 -4.22 12.79
N SER A 134 12.51 -2.91 12.77
CA SER A 134 12.40 -2.12 11.52
C SER A 134 13.37 -2.54 10.42
N LEU A 135 14.54 -3.04 10.79
CA LEU A 135 15.54 -3.58 9.86
C LEU A 135 15.23 -5.00 9.36
N LEU A 136 14.25 -5.70 9.96
CA LEU A 136 13.81 -7.00 9.48
C LEU A 136 12.86 -6.89 8.26
N ALA A 137 12.39 -5.69 7.94
CA ALA A 137 11.64 -5.44 6.71
C ALA A 137 12.53 -5.67 5.48
N GLU A 138 11.98 -6.36 4.48
CA GLU A 138 12.70 -6.70 3.25
C GLU A 138 12.03 -6.06 2.04
N PRO A 139 12.42 -4.82 1.68
CA PRO A 139 11.92 -4.16 0.48
C PRO A 139 12.43 -4.82 -0.81
N LEU A 140 13.57 -5.46 -0.76
CA LEU A 140 14.12 -6.28 -1.84
C LEU A 140 13.88 -7.76 -1.53
N GLY A 141 13.47 -8.53 -2.52
CA GLY A 141 13.22 -9.95 -2.31
C GLY A 141 13.11 -10.73 -3.62
N PRO A 142 13.35 -12.05 -3.62
CA PRO A 142 13.40 -12.86 -4.85
C PRO A 142 12.03 -13.08 -5.50
N SER A 143 10.93 -12.71 -4.87
CA SER A 143 9.56 -12.90 -5.40
C SER A 143 8.86 -11.56 -5.64
N LEU A 144 8.66 -10.76 -4.61
CA LEU A 144 7.86 -9.53 -4.63
C LEU A 144 8.68 -8.28 -4.24
N GLY A 145 10.00 -8.32 -4.41
CA GLY A 145 10.84 -7.17 -4.12
C GLY A 145 10.61 -6.00 -5.09
N ILE A 146 10.93 -4.81 -4.61
CA ILE A 146 10.80 -3.55 -5.38
C ILE A 146 11.47 -3.66 -6.75
N GLN A 147 12.64 -4.30 -6.84
CA GLN A 147 13.37 -4.47 -8.09
C GLN A 147 12.59 -5.26 -9.16
N ALA A 148 11.69 -6.15 -8.74
CA ALA A 148 10.86 -6.94 -9.66
C ALA A 148 9.52 -6.27 -9.96
N GLN A 149 8.94 -5.58 -8.98
CA GLN A 149 7.63 -4.95 -9.14
C GLN A 149 7.69 -3.60 -9.86
N LEU A 150 8.77 -2.86 -9.69
CA LEU A 150 8.90 -1.52 -10.24
C LEU A 150 8.82 -1.47 -11.78
N PRO A 151 9.44 -2.39 -12.55
CA PRO A 151 9.25 -2.45 -14.01
C PRO A 151 7.79 -2.67 -14.41
N ILE A 152 7.04 -3.49 -13.67
CA ILE A 152 5.63 -3.77 -13.93
C ILE A 152 4.80 -2.51 -13.67
N LEU A 153 5.01 -1.86 -12.53
CA LEU A 153 4.33 -0.62 -12.18
C LEU A 153 4.58 0.47 -13.22
N LEU A 154 5.82 0.62 -13.68
CA LEU A 154 6.17 1.57 -14.74
C LEU A 154 5.55 1.18 -16.10
N ALA A 155 5.52 -0.10 -16.42
CA ALA A 155 4.89 -0.57 -17.65
C ALA A 155 3.38 -0.34 -17.65
N GLU A 156 2.72 -0.48 -16.52
CA GLU A 156 1.26 -0.28 -16.36
C GLU A 156 0.86 1.18 -16.13
N TYR A 157 1.79 2.08 -15.81
CA TYR A 157 1.52 3.49 -15.49
C TYR A 157 0.65 4.16 -16.56
N PRO A 158 -0.63 4.54 -16.30
CA PRO A 158 -1.54 5.04 -17.31
C PRO A 158 -1.24 6.51 -17.67
N PHE A 159 -1.35 6.85 -18.96
CA PHE A 159 -1.16 8.22 -19.48
C PHE A 159 -2.53 8.83 -19.81
N ARG A 160 -3.14 9.51 -18.84
CA ARG A 160 -4.44 10.19 -18.97
C ARG A 160 -4.28 11.63 -19.42
N THR A 161 -3.16 12.26 -19.05
CA THR A 161 -2.83 13.66 -19.32
C THR A 161 -1.37 13.80 -19.77
N GLN A 162 -1.01 14.97 -20.28
CA GLN A 162 0.41 15.28 -20.58
C GLN A 162 1.26 15.29 -19.31
N GLN A 163 0.68 15.71 -18.18
CA GLN A 163 1.37 15.73 -16.88
C GLN A 163 1.76 14.32 -16.43
N ASP A 164 0.91 13.31 -16.64
CA ASP A 164 1.26 11.92 -16.29
C ASP A 164 2.52 11.43 -16.98
N ILE A 165 2.74 11.85 -18.23
CA ILE A 165 3.95 11.48 -18.96
C ILE A 165 5.17 12.25 -18.42
N ALA A 166 5.00 13.53 -18.08
CA ALA A 166 6.08 14.30 -17.43
C ALA A 166 6.43 13.67 -16.07
N ASP A 167 5.45 13.29 -15.27
CA ASP A 167 5.65 12.62 -13.97
C ASP A 167 6.33 11.26 -14.14
N TYR A 168 5.91 10.47 -15.12
CA TYR A 168 6.56 9.20 -15.44
C TYR A 168 8.03 9.37 -15.79
N LEU A 169 8.37 10.35 -16.62
CA LEU A 169 9.76 10.64 -16.99
C LEU A 169 10.57 11.13 -15.78
N HIS A 170 9.98 11.90 -14.89
CA HIS A 170 10.60 12.30 -13.61
C HIS A 170 10.84 11.11 -12.69
N LEU A 171 9.92 10.14 -12.64
CA LEU A 171 10.13 8.89 -11.88
C LEU A 171 11.34 8.11 -12.42
N LEU A 172 11.50 7.99 -13.74
CA LEU A 172 12.70 7.37 -14.29
C LEU A 172 13.99 8.11 -13.90
N GLN A 173 13.93 9.44 -13.80
CA GLN A 173 15.04 10.28 -13.38
C GLN A 173 15.34 10.14 -11.87
N ASP A 174 14.35 9.90 -11.03
CA ASP A 174 14.49 9.73 -9.57
C ASP A 174 15.02 8.33 -9.17
N LEU A 175 14.97 7.35 -10.09
CA LEU A 175 15.30 5.96 -9.79
C LEU A 175 16.72 5.75 -9.21
N PRO A 176 17.77 6.42 -9.70
CA PRO A 176 19.12 6.28 -9.12
C PRO A 176 19.18 6.68 -7.65
N ARG A 177 18.49 7.76 -7.26
CA ARG A 177 18.41 8.20 -5.86
C ARG A 177 17.69 7.14 -5.02
N TYR A 178 16.52 6.70 -5.47
CA TYR A 178 15.71 5.69 -4.77
C TYR A 178 16.48 4.38 -4.57
N PHE A 179 17.20 3.91 -5.59
CA PHE A 179 18.03 2.70 -5.47
C PHE A 179 19.25 2.91 -4.58
N SER A 180 19.80 4.12 -4.54
CA SER A 180 20.85 4.46 -3.59
C SER A 180 20.37 4.36 -2.13
N ASP A 181 19.13 4.78 -1.85
CA ASP A 181 18.52 4.65 -0.53
C ASP A 181 18.34 3.17 -0.16
N LEU A 182 17.87 2.33 -1.10
CA LEU A 182 17.74 0.88 -0.91
C LEU A 182 19.10 0.22 -0.64
N ILE A 183 20.13 0.57 -1.40
CA ILE A 183 21.50 0.07 -1.20
C ILE A 183 22.00 0.45 0.20
N ALA A 184 21.81 1.69 0.62
CA ALA A 184 22.21 2.15 1.93
C ALA A 184 21.50 1.37 3.07
N LEU A 185 20.21 1.08 2.89
CA LEU A 185 19.45 0.25 3.82
C LEU A 185 20.01 -1.19 3.90
N GLU A 186 20.28 -1.84 2.77
CA GLU A 186 20.84 -3.19 2.76
C GLU A 186 22.24 -3.26 3.36
N GLN A 187 23.07 -2.22 3.14
CA GLN A 187 24.37 -2.08 3.80
C GLN A 187 24.22 -1.94 5.33
N GLU A 188 23.22 -1.20 5.79
CA GLU A 188 22.93 -1.08 7.23
C GLU A 188 22.47 -2.43 7.81
N LYS A 189 21.54 -3.12 7.13
CA LYS A 189 21.10 -4.48 7.51
C LYS A 189 22.30 -5.43 7.63
N SER A 190 23.26 -5.35 6.71
CA SER A 190 24.49 -6.13 6.76
C SER A 190 25.37 -5.78 7.98
N ARG A 191 25.49 -4.48 8.31
CA ARG A 191 26.27 -4.05 9.49
C ARG A 191 25.63 -4.51 10.80
N GLN A 192 24.30 -4.58 10.85
CA GLN A 192 23.55 -5.03 12.02
C GLN A 192 23.37 -6.56 12.08
N GLY A 193 23.87 -7.33 11.10
CA GLY A 193 23.80 -8.78 11.07
C GLY A 193 22.42 -9.35 10.70
N VAL A 194 21.52 -8.51 10.18
CA VAL A 194 20.15 -8.88 9.76
C VAL A 194 19.97 -8.91 8.25
N PHE A 195 21.07 -8.93 7.50
CA PHE A 195 21.04 -9.02 6.02
C PHE A 195 20.54 -10.40 5.58
N GLN A 196 19.79 -10.44 4.48
CA GLN A 196 19.22 -11.67 3.93
C GLN A 196 20.29 -12.68 3.46
N ASN A 197 19.92 -13.96 3.36
CA ASN A 197 20.82 -15.02 2.96
C ASN A 197 21.15 -14.99 1.46
N ASP A 198 22.22 -15.69 1.08
CA ASP A 198 22.74 -15.67 -0.30
C ASP A 198 21.74 -16.22 -1.33
N LEU A 199 20.85 -17.16 -0.96
CA LEU A 199 19.81 -17.64 -1.88
C LEU A 199 18.85 -16.53 -2.31
N ALA A 200 18.42 -15.71 -1.34
CA ALA A 200 17.58 -14.56 -1.62
C ALA A 200 18.32 -13.50 -2.44
N VAL A 201 19.55 -13.18 -2.05
CA VAL A 201 20.43 -12.23 -2.76
C VAL A 201 20.64 -12.65 -4.21
N ASP A 202 20.96 -13.91 -4.46
CA ASP A 202 21.16 -14.45 -5.81
C ASP A 202 19.87 -14.39 -6.65
N GLY A 203 18.71 -14.56 -6.01
CA GLY A 203 17.42 -14.38 -6.65
C GLY A 203 17.21 -12.96 -7.14
N ILE A 204 17.52 -11.97 -6.30
CA ILE A 204 17.40 -10.54 -6.64
C ILE A 204 18.38 -10.17 -7.77
N ILE A 205 19.65 -10.60 -7.66
CA ILE A 205 20.67 -10.35 -8.69
C ILE A 205 20.24 -10.93 -10.05
N ARG A 206 19.67 -12.15 -10.06
CA ARG A 206 19.15 -12.76 -11.31
C ARG A 206 18.03 -11.92 -11.92
N GLN A 207 17.11 -11.38 -11.11
CA GLN A 207 16.04 -10.49 -11.60
C GLN A 207 16.58 -9.19 -12.16
N CYS A 208 17.55 -8.56 -11.49
CA CYS A 208 18.23 -7.37 -12.01
C CYS A 208 18.92 -7.68 -13.35
N SER A 209 19.59 -8.84 -13.45
CA SER A 209 20.26 -9.26 -14.68
C SER A 209 19.27 -9.54 -15.81
N ALA A 210 18.13 -10.17 -15.51
CA ALA A 210 17.07 -10.41 -16.49
C ALA A 210 16.47 -9.10 -17.01
N PHE A 211 16.24 -8.13 -16.12
CA PHE A 211 15.77 -6.80 -16.52
C PHE A 211 16.77 -6.06 -17.41
N LEU A 212 18.06 -6.28 -17.21
CA LEU A 212 19.14 -5.65 -17.96
C LEU A 212 19.52 -6.42 -19.26
N ALA A 213 18.88 -7.53 -19.57
CA ALA A 213 19.25 -8.37 -20.71
C ALA A 213 19.28 -7.60 -22.04
N ASP A 214 18.31 -6.70 -22.25
CA ASP A 214 18.17 -5.89 -23.46
C ASP A 214 18.69 -4.45 -23.28
N ALA A 215 19.54 -4.19 -22.27
CA ALA A 215 20.02 -2.83 -21.97
C ALA A 215 20.93 -2.24 -23.06
N ASP A 216 21.57 -3.08 -23.88
CA ASP A 216 22.39 -2.65 -25.00
C ASP A 216 21.58 -2.24 -26.24
N THR A 217 20.30 -2.62 -26.27
CA THR A 217 19.33 -2.26 -27.31
C THR A 217 18.09 -1.61 -26.68
N PRO A 218 18.23 -0.40 -26.14
CA PRO A 218 17.17 0.23 -25.34
C PRO A 218 15.85 0.42 -26.09
N GLU A 219 15.89 0.44 -27.43
CA GLU A 219 14.69 0.53 -28.29
C GLU A 219 13.81 -0.73 -28.22
N SER A 220 14.40 -1.90 -28.05
CA SER A 220 13.69 -3.18 -27.91
C SER A 220 13.36 -3.54 -26.47
N HIS A 221 13.87 -2.77 -25.51
CA HIS A 221 13.60 -3.02 -24.09
C HIS A 221 12.10 -2.85 -23.77
N LEU A 222 11.55 -3.76 -22.96
CA LEU A 222 10.12 -3.82 -22.62
C LEU A 222 9.54 -2.45 -22.23
N LEU A 223 10.21 -1.71 -21.33
CA LEU A 223 9.71 -0.40 -20.90
C LEU A 223 9.65 0.60 -22.05
N HIS A 224 10.60 0.56 -23.00
CA HIS A 224 10.56 1.47 -24.16
C HIS A 224 9.45 1.10 -25.13
N THR A 225 9.30 -0.18 -25.42
CA THR A 225 8.26 -0.69 -26.31
C THR A 225 6.86 -0.37 -25.77
N VAL A 226 6.61 -0.60 -24.47
CA VAL A 226 5.33 -0.27 -23.82
C VAL A 226 5.09 1.24 -23.83
N PHE A 227 6.09 2.05 -23.48
CA PHE A 227 5.99 3.51 -23.53
C PHE A 227 5.66 4.02 -24.93
N GLN A 228 6.33 3.50 -25.95
CA GLN A 228 6.06 3.85 -27.37
C GLN A 228 4.64 3.50 -27.77
N ASN A 229 4.16 2.29 -27.46
CA ASN A 229 2.81 1.85 -27.80
C ASN A 229 1.75 2.74 -27.14
N LYS A 230 1.94 3.11 -25.87
CA LYS A 230 1.03 4.02 -25.14
C LYS A 230 1.02 5.42 -25.75
N LEU A 231 2.17 5.97 -26.13
CA LEU A 231 2.25 7.27 -26.81
C LEU A 231 1.59 7.26 -28.18
N GLN A 232 1.73 6.17 -28.94
CA GLN A 232 1.11 6.01 -30.25
C GLN A 232 -0.42 5.94 -30.16
N ALA A 233 -0.93 5.24 -29.14
CA ALA A 233 -2.37 5.14 -28.88
C ALA A 233 -2.98 6.43 -28.32
N SER A 234 -2.14 7.37 -27.84
CA SER A 234 -2.60 8.62 -27.21
C SER A 234 -2.79 9.73 -28.26
N SER A 235 -3.91 10.47 -28.14
CA SER A 235 -4.17 11.69 -28.91
C SER A 235 -3.64 12.97 -28.24
N LEU A 236 -2.97 12.86 -27.08
CA LEU A 236 -2.53 14.00 -26.25
C LEU A 236 -1.36 14.78 -26.86
N PHE A 237 -0.64 14.22 -27.82
CA PHE A 237 0.61 14.76 -28.34
C PHE A 237 0.63 14.84 -29.87
N SER A 238 1.26 15.89 -30.38
CA SER A 238 1.72 15.98 -31.76
C SER A 238 2.83 14.95 -32.03
N GLU A 239 3.11 14.71 -33.31
CA GLU A 239 4.20 13.81 -33.70
C GLU A 239 5.57 14.29 -33.19
N ALA A 240 5.82 15.59 -33.23
CA ALA A 240 7.07 16.17 -32.73
C ALA A 240 7.24 15.97 -31.21
N GLU A 241 6.18 16.17 -30.44
CA GLU A 241 6.20 15.94 -28.98
C GLU A 241 6.37 14.45 -28.64
N ARG A 242 5.69 13.57 -29.37
CA ARG A 242 5.89 12.11 -29.21
C ARG A 242 7.34 11.71 -29.44
N ASN A 243 7.96 12.19 -30.53
CA ASN A 243 9.34 11.92 -30.82
C ASN A 243 10.30 12.45 -29.73
N PHE A 244 10.02 13.64 -29.21
CA PHE A 244 10.77 14.19 -28.07
C PHE A 244 10.66 13.33 -26.82
N CYS A 245 9.44 12.89 -26.46
CA CYS A 245 9.21 11.99 -25.32
C CYS A 245 9.94 10.64 -25.49
N LEU A 246 9.89 10.04 -26.69
CA LEU A 246 10.60 8.78 -26.99
C LEU A 246 12.11 8.91 -26.85
N GLN A 247 12.69 9.99 -27.37
CA GLN A 247 14.14 10.22 -27.22
C GLN A 247 14.52 10.48 -25.75
N THR A 248 13.71 11.23 -25.03
CA THR A 248 13.91 11.49 -23.60
C THR A 248 13.81 10.19 -22.80
N HIS A 249 12.79 9.36 -23.04
CA HIS A 249 12.62 8.07 -22.39
C HIS A 249 13.83 7.16 -22.63
N LYS A 250 14.26 7.00 -23.87
CA LYS A 250 15.44 6.22 -24.22
C LYS A 250 16.69 6.71 -23.49
N LYS A 251 16.90 8.03 -23.46
CA LYS A 251 18.02 8.64 -22.72
C LYS A 251 17.94 8.30 -21.23
N LEU A 252 16.77 8.39 -20.61
CA LEU A 252 16.58 8.09 -19.17
C LEU A 252 16.77 6.60 -18.87
N LEU A 253 16.36 5.69 -19.75
CA LEU A 253 16.69 4.27 -19.60
C LEU A 253 18.20 4.06 -19.51
N THR A 254 18.97 4.64 -20.43
CA THR A 254 20.42 4.43 -20.51
C THR A 254 21.20 5.19 -19.44
N SER A 255 20.74 6.38 -19.03
CA SER A 255 21.49 7.23 -18.09
C SER A 255 21.05 7.10 -16.63
N CYS A 256 19.83 6.58 -16.37
CA CYS A 256 19.27 6.51 -15.02
C CYS A 256 18.86 5.06 -14.66
N VAL A 257 17.98 4.45 -15.45
CA VAL A 257 17.35 3.19 -15.08
C VAL A 257 18.33 2.03 -15.08
N PHE A 258 19.01 1.79 -16.20
CA PHE A 258 19.98 0.67 -16.31
C PHE A 258 21.16 0.83 -15.35
N PRO A 259 21.78 2.02 -15.19
CA PRO A 259 22.80 2.22 -14.18
C PRO A 259 22.33 1.96 -12.75
N ALA A 260 21.09 2.35 -12.39
CA ALA A 260 20.54 2.08 -11.07
C ALA A 260 20.43 0.57 -10.78
N TYR A 261 19.90 -0.21 -11.72
CA TYR A 261 19.83 -1.68 -11.60
C TYR A 261 21.20 -2.35 -11.55
N ARG A 262 22.20 -1.86 -12.33
CA ARG A 262 23.58 -2.34 -12.24
C ARG A 262 24.16 -2.05 -10.85
N SER A 263 24.02 -0.81 -10.37
CA SER A 263 24.52 -0.43 -9.04
C SER A 263 23.91 -1.25 -7.91
N LEU A 264 22.60 -1.55 -7.99
CA LEU A 264 21.93 -2.43 -7.02
C LEU A 264 22.51 -3.85 -7.07
N SER A 265 22.65 -4.43 -8.26
CA SER A 265 23.21 -5.76 -8.46
C SER A 265 24.65 -5.86 -7.93
N ASP A 266 25.48 -4.86 -8.22
CA ASP A 266 26.90 -4.80 -7.79
C ASP A 266 26.99 -4.65 -6.26
N ALA A 267 26.16 -3.80 -5.67
CA ALA A 267 26.12 -3.61 -4.23
C ALA A 267 25.72 -4.91 -3.51
N LEU A 268 24.66 -5.58 -3.96
CA LEU A 268 24.21 -6.85 -3.40
C LEU A 268 25.27 -7.95 -3.58
N SER A 269 25.94 -8.00 -4.73
CA SER A 269 27.03 -8.94 -4.99
C SER A 269 28.18 -8.75 -3.99
N SER A 270 28.48 -7.51 -3.60
CA SER A 270 29.51 -7.20 -2.62
C SER A 270 29.12 -7.60 -1.19
N LEU A 271 27.82 -7.75 -0.91
CA LEU A 271 27.27 -8.15 0.40
C LEU A 271 27.05 -9.66 0.52
N ARG A 272 27.29 -10.45 -0.54
CA ARG A 272 27.19 -11.92 -0.47
C ARG A 272 28.07 -12.46 0.67
N GLY A 273 27.58 -13.50 1.33
CA GLY A 273 28.23 -14.12 2.47
C GLY A 273 28.03 -13.39 3.80
N LYS A 274 27.44 -12.19 3.80
CA LYS A 274 27.18 -11.43 5.04
C LYS A 274 25.89 -11.87 5.76
N GLY A 275 25.01 -12.60 5.10
CA GLY A 275 23.74 -13.09 5.63
C GLY A 275 23.68 -14.62 5.84
N THR A 276 24.82 -15.33 5.82
CA THR A 276 24.84 -16.80 5.91
C THR A 276 24.23 -17.33 7.21
N GLN A 277 24.37 -16.62 8.33
CA GLN A 277 23.76 -16.96 9.62
C GLN A 277 22.22 -16.89 9.60
N ASN A 278 21.65 -16.19 8.62
CA ASN A 278 20.21 -15.92 8.49
C ASN A 278 19.48 -16.95 7.60
N ALA A 279 20.13 -18.05 7.24
CA ALA A 279 19.55 -19.10 6.39
C ALA A 279 18.24 -19.70 6.94
N GLY A 280 18.02 -19.62 8.27
CA GLY A 280 16.78 -20.02 8.93
C GLY A 280 15.67 -18.94 8.94
N GLY A 281 15.86 -17.82 8.23
CA GLY A 281 14.91 -16.72 8.20
C GLY A 281 14.68 -16.07 9.56
N LEU A 282 13.49 -15.53 9.77
CA LEU A 282 13.13 -14.79 11.00
C LEU A 282 13.32 -15.58 12.29
N SER A 283 13.25 -16.91 12.25
CA SER A 283 13.47 -17.75 13.43
C SER A 283 14.89 -17.66 14.01
N ARG A 284 15.83 -17.11 13.27
CA ARG A 284 17.24 -16.91 13.69
C ARG A 284 17.55 -15.49 14.14
N GLN A 285 16.59 -14.58 13.99
CA GLN A 285 16.73 -13.18 14.37
C GLN A 285 16.27 -12.99 15.83
N GLU A 286 16.95 -12.13 16.58
CA GLU A 286 16.63 -11.85 18.00
C GLU A 286 15.17 -11.46 18.18
N ASP A 287 14.66 -10.53 17.36
CA ASP A 287 13.28 -10.07 17.39
C ASP A 287 12.38 -10.68 16.30
N GLY A 288 12.84 -11.77 15.68
CA GLY A 288 12.18 -12.36 14.52
C GLY A 288 10.76 -12.84 14.80
N LEU A 289 10.50 -13.38 16.00
CA LEU A 289 9.15 -13.80 16.41
C LEU A 289 8.20 -12.59 16.56
N SER A 290 8.67 -11.51 17.15
CA SER A 290 7.90 -10.27 17.30
C SER A 290 7.57 -9.66 15.94
N TYR A 291 8.53 -9.67 15.03
CA TYR A 291 8.32 -9.20 13.65
C TYR A 291 7.36 -10.12 12.88
N TYR A 292 7.45 -11.44 13.05
CA TYR A 292 6.53 -12.38 12.44
C TYR A 292 5.09 -12.18 12.95
N ALA A 293 4.90 -11.97 14.25
CA ALA A 293 3.59 -11.63 14.82
C ALA A 293 3.04 -10.31 14.24
N TYR A 294 3.90 -9.30 14.05
CA TYR A 294 3.53 -8.07 13.34
C TYR A 294 3.07 -8.37 11.91
N LEU A 295 3.79 -9.20 11.15
CA LEU A 295 3.40 -9.56 9.77
C LEU A 295 2.07 -10.32 9.73
N LEU A 296 1.82 -11.25 10.65
CA LEU A 296 0.54 -11.96 10.76
C LEU A 296 -0.62 -10.97 10.97
N ARG A 297 -0.44 -9.99 11.84
CA ARG A 297 -1.46 -8.98 12.11
C ARG A 297 -1.63 -8.01 10.93
N SER A 298 -0.54 -7.43 10.42
CA SER A 298 -0.58 -6.34 9.44
C SER A 298 -0.79 -6.81 8.00
N ARG A 299 -0.35 -8.02 7.65
CA ARG A 299 -0.41 -8.53 6.26
C ARG A 299 -1.46 -9.62 6.07
N VAL A 300 -1.71 -10.41 7.11
CA VAL A 300 -2.66 -11.54 7.06
C VAL A 300 -3.97 -11.20 7.77
N GLY A 301 -3.97 -10.20 8.66
CA GLY A 301 -5.14 -9.81 9.44
C GLY A 301 -5.45 -10.78 10.59
N VAL A 302 -4.46 -11.56 11.03
CA VAL A 302 -4.64 -12.58 12.07
C VAL A 302 -3.85 -12.19 13.32
N ASN A 303 -4.56 -12.18 14.45
CA ASN A 303 -3.95 -11.94 15.77
C ASN A 303 -3.90 -13.24 16.57
N ALA A 304 -3.15 -14.22 16.07
CA ALA A 304 -2.93 -15.52 16.70
C ALA A 304 -1.45 -15.84 16.74
N SER A 305 -1.02 -16.67 17.70
CA SER A 305 0.38 -17.12 17.76
C SER A 305 0.70 -18.10 16.63
N PRO A 306 1.99 -18.21 16.21
CA PRO A 306 2.41 -19.20 15.23
C PRO A 306 2.05 -20.64 15.62
N GLU A 307 2.12 -20.97 16.91
CA GLU A 307 1.77 -22.28 17.46
C GLU A 307 0.27 -22.56 17.31
N GLU A 308 -0.56 -21.57 17.62
CA GLU A 308 -2.01 -21.67 17.45
C GLU A 308 -2.40 -21.83 15.98
N LEU A 309 -1.79 -21.05 15.09
CA LEU A 309 -2.01 -21.17 13.64
C LEU A 309 -1.56 -22.53 13.12
N THR A 310 -0.40 -23.02 13.55
CA THR A 310 0.09 -24.35 13.16
C THR A 310 -0.89 -25.43 13.58
N ARG A 311 -1.41 -25.38 14.80
CA ARG A 311 -2.41 -26.33 15.29
C ARG A 311 -3.70 -26.28 14.46
N LEU A 312 -4.23 -25.08 14.21
CA LEU A 312 -5.45 -24.88 13.41
C LEU A 312 -5.29 -25.39 11.97
N LEU A 313 -4.19 -25.00 11.32
CA LEU A 313 -3.91 -25.43 9.94
C LEU A 313 -3.66 -26.93 9.83
N THR A 314 -2.99 -27.54 10.81
CA THR A 314 -2.79 -28.99 10.85
C THR A 314 -4.12 -29.72 11.00
N GLN A 315 -5.00 -29.23 11.87
CA GLN A 315 -6.33 -29.82 12.04
C GLN A 315 -7.15 -29.67 10.76
N GLN A 316 -7.18 -28.48 10.17
CA GLN A 316 -7.91 -28.24 8.92
C GLN A 316 -7.40 -29.12 7.77
N LEU A 317 -6.09 -29.28 7.65
CA LEU A 317 -5.50 -30.18 6.65
C LEU A 317 -5.94 -31.63 6.88
N ALA A 318 -5.95 -32.11 8.11
CA ALA A 318 -6.41 -33.45 8.44
C ALA A 318 -7.90 -33.66 8.09
N ASP A 319 -8.75 -32.68 8.42
CA ASP A 319 -10.18 -32.70 8.10
C ASP A 319 -10.42 -32.71 6.58
N GLN A 320 -9.72 -31.88 5.83
CA GLN A 320 -9.81 -31.84 4.37
C GLN A 320 -9.31 -33.13 3.71
N CYS A 321 -8.22 -33.73 4.23
CA CYS A 321 -7.75 -35.03 3.76
C CYS A 321 -8.80 -36.15 4.00
N ALA A 322 -9.45 -36.12 5.16
CA ALA A 322 -10.52 -37.05 5.47
C ALA A 322 -11.73 -36.88 4.55
N GLU A 323 -12.17 -35.65 4.27
CA GLU A 323 -13.24 -35.32 3.33
C GLU A 323 -12.87 -35.80 1.90
N MET A 324 -11.64 -35.53 1.48
CA MET A 324 -11.14 -35.99 0.17
C MET A 324 -11.18 -37.51 0.07
N GLN A 325 -10.79 -38.23 1.12
CA GLN A 325 -10.85 -39.70 1.13
C GLN A 325 -12.28 -40.19 1.00
N ILE A 326 -13.25 -39.58 1.67
CA ILE A 326 -14.68 -39.94 1.55
C ILE A 326 -15.16 -39.76 0.10
N ILE A 327 -14.76 -38.64 -0.55
CA ILE A 327 -15.13 -38.39 -1.96
C ILE A 327 -14.54 -39.46 -2.87
N LEU A 328 -13.28 -39.83 -2.67
CA LEU A 328 -12.62 -40.88 -3.46
C LEU A 328 -13.28 -42.26 -3.27
N ASP A 329 -13.63 -42.61 -2.03
CA ASP A 329 -14.29 -43.87 -1.70
C ASP A 329 -15.71 -43.95 -2.34
N GLN A 330 -16.42 -42.82 -2.41
CA GLN A 330 -17.73 -42.70 -3.05
C GLN A 330 -17.64 -42.68 -4.59
N ASN A 331 -16.49 -42.34 -5.14
CA ASN A 331 -16.27 -42.21 -6.58
C ASN A 331 -15.01 -42.99 -7.03
N PRO A 332 -15.05 -44.35 -7.06
CA PRO A 332 -13.88 -45.17 -7.36
C PRO A 332 -13.29 -44.93 -8.76
N SER A 333 -14.04 -44.29 -9.64
CA SER A 333 -13.59 -43.94 -10.99
C SER A 333 -12.76 -42.66 -11.03
N LEU A 334 -12.74 -41.86 -9.93
CA LEU A 334 -11.84 -40.72 -9.81
C LEU A 334 -10.42 -41.23 -9.60
N SER A 335 -9.60 -41.10 -10.62
CA SER A 335 -8.17 -41.37 -10.53
C SER A 335 -7.44 -40.06 -10.20
N LEU A 336 -6.65 -40.05 -9.13
CA LEU A 336 -5.66 -39.01 -8.86
C LEU A 336 -4.40 -39.20 -9.74
N SER A 337 -4.49 -39.97 -10.84
CA SER A 337 -3.40 -40.01 -11.81
C SER A 337 -3.13 -38.59 -12.32
N GLU A 338 -1.87 -38.24 -12.44
CA GLU A 338 -1.38 -37.06 -13.15
C GLU A 338 -1.80 -37.13 -14.65
N GLN A 339 -3.10 -37.05 -14.92
CA GLN A 339 -3.52 -36.65 -16.25
C GLN A 339 -3.13 -35.19 -16.36
N ALA A 340 -2.13 -34.91 -17.19
CA ALA A 340 -1.80 -33.54 -17.54
C ALA A 340 -3.11 -32.82 -17.86
N LEU A 341 -3.41 -31.74 -17.16
CA LEU A 341 -4.58 -30.94 -17.41
C LEU A 341 -4.46 -30.41 -18.84
N VAL A 342 -5.09 -31.11 -19.77
CA VAL A 342 -5.14 -30.67 -21.16
C VAL A 342 -6.23 -29.60 -21.21
N LEU A 343 -5.81 -28.37 -21.15
CA LEU A 343 -6.72 -27.25 -21.36
C LEU A 343 -7.22 -27.29 -22.81
N PRO A 344 -8.53 -27.08 -23.03
CA PRO A 344 -9.11 -27.12 -24.38
C PRO A 344 -8.74 -25.90 -25.24
N PHE A 345 -7.85 -25.03 -24.73
CA PHE A 345 -7.45 -23.78 -25.35
C PHE A 345 -6.02 -23.88 -25.88
N SER A 346 -5.79 -23.31 -27.06
CA SER A 346 -4.47 -23.28 -27.69
C SER A 346 -3.67 -22.02 -27.28
N THR A 347 -4.37 -20.96 -26.85
CA THR A 347 -3.77 -19.69 -26.46
C THR A 347 -4.40 -19.15 -25.16
N PRO A 348 -3.67 -18.31 -24.40
CA PRO A 348 -4.24 -17.61 -23.25
C PRO A 348 -5.44 -16.72 -23.59
N GLU A 349 -5.45 -16.14 -24.80
CA GLU A 349 -6.51 -15.24 -25.28
C GLU A 349 -7.81 -16.03 -25.48
N GLU A 350 -7.75 -17.26 -26.04
CA GLU A 350 -8.91 -18.14 -26.17
C GLU A 350 -9.48 -18.51 -24.80
N MET A 351 -8.63 -18.81 -23.83
CA MET A 351 -9.04 -19.11 -22.46
C MET A 351 -9.71 -17.89 -21.79
N LEU A 352 -9.14 -16.69 -21.97
CA LEU A 352 -9.72 -15.48 -21.41
C LEU A 352 -11.08 -15.14 -22.02
N ALA A 353 -11.24 -15.33 -23.34
CA ALA A 353 -12.51 -15.12 -24.01
C ALA A 353 -13.61 -16.09 -23.51
N ASP A 354 -13.26 -17.36 -23.31
CA ASP A 354 -14.18 -18.37 -22.75
C ASP A 354 -14.57 -18.00 -21.30
N LEU A 355 -13.60 -17.66 -20.47
CA LEU A 355 -13.86 -17.21 -19.09
C LEU A 355 -14.74 -15.95 -19.03
N GLN A 356 -14.52 -14.98 -19.91
CA GLN A 356 -15.36 -13.76 -19.98
C GLN A 356 -16.80 -14.09 -20.33
N ASN A 357 -17.02 -15.04 -21.26
CA ASN A 357 -18.36 -15.49 -21.61
C ASN A 357 -19.03 -16.22 -20.43
N ALA A 358 -18.32 -17.14 -19.78
CA ALA A 358 -18.84 -17.87 -18.61
C ALA A 358 -19.19 -16.92 -17.46
N VAL A 359 -18.31 -15.94 -17.15
CA VAL A 359 -18.57 -14.92 -16.11
C VAL A 359 -19.81 -14.09 -16.45
N SER A 360 -20.02 -13.73 -17.73
CA SER A 360 -21.19 -12.97 -18.15
C SER A 360 -22.51 -13.76 -18.04
N GLU A 361 -22.46 -15.10 -18.10
CA GLU A 361 -23.61 -15.97 -17.90
C GLU A 361 -23.91 -16.20 -16.41
N ASP A 362 -22.88 -16.38 -15.59
CA ASP A 362 -23.00 -16.70 -14.17
C ASP A 362 -23.22 -15.47 -13.29
N PHE A 363 -22.74 -14.29 -13.71
CA PHE A 363 -22.81 -13.02 -13.00
C PHE A 363 -23.36 -11.90 -13.90
N PRO A 364 -24.68 -11.89 -14.14
CA PRO A 364 -25.34 -10.92 -15.02
C PRO A 364 -25.35 -9.49 -14.47
#